data_8665179ca402b9957049052f8550e368
#
_entry.id   8665179ca402b9957049052f8550e368
#
_cell.length_a   1.000
_cell.length_b   1.000
_cell.length_c   1.000
_cell.angle_alpha   90.00
_cell.angle_beta   90.00
_cell.angle_gamma   90.00
#
_symmetry.space_group_name_H-M   'P 1'
#
loop_
_entity.id
_entity.type
_entity.pdbx_description
1 polymer ?
#
loop_
_entity_poly.entity_id
_entity_poly.type
_entity_poly.pdbx_seq_one_letter_code
_entity_poly.pdbx_strand_id
1 'polypeptide(L)'
;MRKLLLTCCLTAFCACNAMAQEFNDSMFDDSMTEDSTQVDSTIVDAFPLDNPVTQAIMARRSIRKYLDKPVEHEKLAFLAECGINAPSGSNRQPWVLRVVENQELLAQVNEVFKTINAKQIARDKGFKNMFRNAPNIILICTPANGGGEIDAGMLGQNIMLAAQSIGLGTCCLGGVVRFIQTNPKIEFFREALCIPIDYKINYIIAVGYPDETPEAKPRDPSKVVFID
;
A
#
# COMPACT_ATOMS: atom_id res chain seq x y z
N MET A 1 29.91 -17.88 -43.60
CA MET A 1 29.10 -18.63 -42.66
C MET A 1 28.19 -17.74 -41.75
N ARG A 2 28.06 -16.43 -41.94
CA ARG A 2 27.20 -15.55 -41.12
C ARG A 2 25.84 -15.15 -41.76
N LYS A 3 25.59 -15.53 -43.01
CA LYS A 3 24.35 -15.22 -43.72
C LYS A 3 23.27 -16.31 -43.69
N LEU A 4 23.59 -17.52 -43.22
CA LEU A 4 22.65 -18.65 -43.22
C LEU A 4 21.82 -18.74 -41.90
N LEU A 5 22.26 -18.07 -40.82
CA LEU A 5 21.56 -18.08 -39.54
C LEU A 5 20.44 -17.02 -39.40
N LEU A 6 20.46 -15.96 -40.27
CA LEU A 6 19.44 -14.91 -40.19
C LEU A 6 18.14 -15.29 -40.94
N THR A 7 18.19 -16.19 -41.88
CA THR A 7 17.03 -16.59 -42.71
C THR A 7 16.13 -17.59 -41.94
N CYS A 8 16.70 -18.38 -41.03
CA CYS A 8 15.95 -19.37 -40.26
C CYS A 8 15.11 -18.74 -39.11
N CYS A 9 15.54 -17.59 -38.59
CA CYS A 9 14.78 -16.90 -37.51
C CYS A 9 13.57 -16.11 -38.07
N LEU A 10 13.65 -15.60 -39.30
CA LEU A 10 12.51 -14.86 -39.87
C LEU A 10 11.34 -15.76 -40.31
N THR A 11 11.63 -16.99 -40.73
CA THR A 11 10.58 -17.95 -41.14
C THR A 11 9.85 -18.55 -39.92
N ALA A 12 10.54 -18.73 -38.81
CA ALA A 12 9.93 -19.22 -37.56
C ALA A 12 9.02 -18.16 -36.93
N PHE A 13 9.37 -16.87 -37.05
CA PHE A 13 8.56 -15.79 -36.51
C PHE A 13 7.28 -15.55 -37.33
N CYS A 14 7.34 -15.76 -38.64
CA CYS A 14 6.18 -15.63 -39.52
C CYS A 14 5.17 -16.79 -39.33
N ALA A 15 5.64 -18.00 -39.08
CA ALA A 15 4.79 -19.18 -38.83
C ALA A 15 4.04 -19.09 -37.47
N CYS A 16 4.69 -18.55 -36.43
CA CYS A 16 4.04 -18.33 -35.14
C CYS A 16 2.94 -17.26 -35.18
N ASN A 17 3.14 -16.19 -35.99
CA ASN A 17 2.12 -15.16 -36.11
C ASN A 17 0.92 -15.63 -36.98
N ALA A 18 1.13 -16.46 -38.00
CA ALA A 18 0.04 -17.04 -38.78
C ALA A 18 -0.81 -18.01 -37.95
N MET A 19 -0.19 -18.87 -37.12
CA MET A 19 -0.93 -19.75 -36.20
C MET A 19 -1.67 -19.00 -35.10
N ALA A 20 -1.16 -17.88 -34.62
CA ALA A 20 -1.87 -17.05 -33.66
C ALA A 20 -3.08 -16.32 -34.26
N GLN A 21 -3.02 -15.99 -35.55
CA GLN A 21 -4.10 -15.32 -36.28
C GLN A 21 -5.23 -16.31 -36.61
N GLU A 22 -4.90 -17.54 -37.06
CA GLU A 22 -5.91 -18.59 -37.31
C GLU A 22 -6.61 -19.08 -36.04
N PHE A 23 -5.93 -19.01 -34.88
CA PHE A 23 -6.55 -19.36 -33.59
C PHE A 23 -7.55 -18.29 -33.11
N ASN A 24 -7.35 -17.02 -33.52
CA ASN A 24 -8.22 -15.92 -33.11
C ASN A 24 -9.49 -15.81 -33.97
N ASP A 25 -9.41 -16.16 -35.26
CA ASP A 25 -10.54 -16.02 -36.18
C ASP A 25 -11.56 -17.18 -36.12
N SER A 26 -11.21 -18.31 -35.46
CA SER A 26 -12.11 -19.46 -35.31
C SER A 26 -12.90 -19.49 -34.00
N MET A 27 -12.65 -18.53 -33.08
CA MET A 27 -13.22 -18.52 -31.74
C MET A 27 -14.28 -17.44 -31.48
N PHE A 28 -14.56 -16.59 -32.45
CA PHE A 28 -15.64 -15.60 -32.34
C PHE A 28 -16.77 -15.94 -33.33
N ASP A 29 -17.63 -16.84 -32.88
CA ASP A 29 -18.97 -16.96 -33.46
C ASP A 29 -19.88 -15.95 -32.72
N ASP A 30 -20.34 -14.96 -33.48
CA ASP A 30 -21.14 -13.80 -33.02
C ASP A 30 -22.59 -14.17 -32.62
N SER A 31 -22.85 -15.39 -32.20
CA SER A 31 -24.16 -15.87 -31.80
C SER A 31 -24.31 -16.16 -30.30
N MET A 32 -23.47 -15.59 -29.44
CA MET A 32 -23.69 -15.62 -27.99
C MET A 32 -24.63 -14.47 -27.60
N THR A 33 -25.90 -14.78 -27.52
CA THR A 33 -26.93 -14.01 -26.83
C THR A 33 -26.46 -13.63 -25.44
N GLU A 34 -26.75 -12.38 -25.05
CA GLU A 34 -26.59 -11.86 -23.70
C GLU A 34 -27.27 -12.79 -22.67
N ASP A 35 -26.56 -13.78 -22.18
CA ASP A 35 -26.92 -14.48 -20.96
C ASP A 35 -26.32 -13.64 -19.81
N SER A 36 -27.15 -12.72 -19.31
CA SER A 36 -26.90 -12.08 -18.03
C SER A 36 -26.82 -13.18 -16.99
N THR A 37 -25.61 -13.60 -16.63
CA THR A 37 -25.35 -14.44 -15.46
C THR A 37 -25.88 -13.70 -14.24
N GLN A 38 -27.16 -13.92 -13.95
CA GLN A 38 -27.71 -13.64 -12.63
C GLN A 38 -26.87 -14.47 -11.66
N VAL A 39 -26.04 -13.78 -10.86
CA VAL A 39 -25.41 -14.39 -9.70
C VAL A 39 -26.54 -15.00 -8.90
N ASP A 40 -26.56 -16.31 -8.79
CA ASP A 40 -27.58 -17.04 -8.08
C ASP A 40 -27.68 -16.48 -6.65
N SER A 41 -28.79 -15.83 -6.35
CA SER A 41 -29.06 -15.21 -5.06
C SER A 41 -28.98 -16.20 -3.90
N THR A 42 -29.14 -17.49 -4.19
CA THR A 42 -29.05 -18.57 -3.17
C THR A 42 -27.61 -18.79 -2.68
N ILE A 43 -26.57 -18.42 -3.45
CA ILE A 43 -25.18 -18.56 -3.02
C ILE A 43 -24.83 -17.44 -2.03
N VAL A 44 -25.44 -16.26 -2.15
CA VAL A 44 -25.17 -15.13 -1.27
C VAL A 44 -25.62 -15.40 0.17
N ASP A 45 -26.68 -16.17 0.36
CA ASP A 45 -27.20 -16.54 1.68
C ASP A 45 -26.38 -17.65 2.38
N ALA A 46 -25.51 -18.36 1.65
CA ALA A 46 -24.71 -19.47 2.18
C ALA A 46 -23.43 -19.02 2.91
N PHE A 47 -22.96 -17.78 2.67
CA PHE A 47 -21.73 -17.26 3.26
C PHE A 47 -22.02 -16.04 4.14
N PRO A 48 -21.54 -15.98 5.38
CA PRO A 48 -21.67 -14.80 6.23
C PRO A 48 -20.75 -13.68 5.72
N LEU A 49 -21.17 -13.02 4.63
CA LEU A 49 -20.41 -11.93 4.01
C LEU A 49 -20.33 -10.71 4.91
N ASP A 50 -21.28 -10.53 5.81
CA ASP A 50 -21.31 -9.45 6.79
C ASP A 50 -20.69 -9.92 8.12
N ASN A 51 -19.39 -9.71 8.26
CA ASN A 51 -18.63 -10.01 9.46
C ASN A 51 -17.62 -8.88 9.75
N PRO A 52 -17.04 -8.79 10.97
CA PRO A 52 -16.16 -7.69 11.34
C PRO A 52 -14.96 -7.49 10.41
N VAL A 53 -14.43 -8.55 9.79
CA VAL A 53 -13.29 -8.45 8.88
C VAL A 53 -13.71 -7.80 7.57
N THR A 54 -14.78 -8.27 6.94
CA THR A 54 -15.29 -7.68 5.69
C THR A 54 -15.78 -6.26 5.91
N GLN A 55 -16.43 -5.97 7.05
CA GLN A 55 -16.81 -4.62 7.43
C GLN A 55 -15.59 -3.69 7.52
N ALA A 56 -14.51 -4.11 8.18
CA ALA A 56 -13.29 -3.32 8.29
C ALA A 56 -12.65 -3.05 6.90
N ILE A 57 -12.59 -4.07 6.04
CA ILE A 57 -12.07 -3.95 4.66
C ILE A 57 -12.89 -2.93 3.86
N MET A 58 -14.21 -3.05 3.91
CA MET A 58 -15.12 -2.20 3.12
C MET A 58 -15.23 -0.79 3.68
N ALA A 59 -15.14 -0.60 5.00
CA ALA A 59 -15.26 0.70 5.66
C ALA A 59 -13.95 1.50 5.67
N ARG A 60 -12.77 0.83 5.66
CA ARG A 60 -11.49 1.52 5.77
C ARG A 60 -11.27 2.56 4.66
N ARG A 61 -10.87 3.75 5.06
CA ARG A 61 -10.50 4.85 4.15
C ARG A 61 -9.10 5.37 4.47
N SER A 62 -8.48 6.05 3.52
CA SER A 62 -7.25 6.81 3.76
C SER A 62 -7.58 8.14 4.41
N ILE A 63 -7.34 8.24 5.70
CA ILE A 63 -7.58 9.44 6.52
C ILE A 63 -6.39 10.39 6.41
N ARG A 64 -6.66 11.67 6.18
CA ARG A 64 -5.64 12.73 6.00
C ARG A 64 -5.88 13.95 6.88
N LYS A 65 -6.92 13.90 7.71
CA LYS A 65 -7.18 14.85 8.78
C LYS A 65 -7.36 14.09 10.08
N TYR A 66 -6.69 14.54 11.10
CA TYR A 66 -6.64 13.86 12.39
C TYR A 66 -6.89 14.86 13.51
N LEU A 67 -7.51 14.39 14.58
CA LEU A 67 -7.57 15.12 15.84
C LEU A 67 -6.15 15.35 16.37
N ASP A 68 -5.95 16.46 17.07
CA ASP A 68 -4.67 16.80 17.71
C ASP A 68 -4.55 16.04 19.04
N LYS A 69 -4.49 14.73 18.94
CA LYS A 69 -4.43 13.79 20.06
C LYS A 69 -3.53 12.62 19.68
N PRO A 70 -2.40 12.41 20.36
CA PRO A 70 -1.59 11.22 20.18
C PRO A 70 -2.39 9.95 20.46
N VAL A 71 -2.02 8.87 19.76
CA VAL A 71 -2.58 7.54 20.01
C VAL A 71 -1.87 6.93 21.21
N GLU A 72 -2.61 6.26 22.05
CA GLU A 72 -2.10 5.58 23.26
C GLU A 72 -1.13 4.45 22.85
N HIS A 73 -0.08 4.24 23.66
CA HIS A 73 0.95 3.24 23.43
C HIS A 73 0.37 1.83 23.21
N GLU A 74 -0.59 1.44 24.02
CA GLU A 74 -1.19 0.11 23.98
C GLU A 74 -1.90 -0.15 22.64
N LYS A 75 -2.52 0.87 22.05
CA LYS A 75 -3.13 0.77 20.73
C LYS A 75 -2.08 0.65 19.64
N LEU A 76 -1.01 1.43 19.72
CA LEU A 76 0.10 1.35 18.75
C LEU A 76 0.81 0.01 18.84
N ALA A 77 1.02 -0.53 20.05
CA ALA A 77 1.57 -1.86 20.26
C ALA A 77 0.67 -2.95 19.67
N PHE A 78 -0.65 -2.87 19.90
CA PHE A 78 -1.63 -3.77 19.29
C PHE A 78 -1.56 -3.73 17.75
N LEU A 79 -1.45 -2.54 17.15
CA LEU A 79 -1.31 -2.40 15.69
C LEU A 79 -0.04 -3.07 15.16
N ALA A 80 1.07 -2.90 15.89
CA ALA A 80 2.34 -3.51 15.51
C ALA A 80 2.25 -5.04 15.60
N GLU A 81 1.63 -5.59 16.66
CA GLU A 81 1.39 -7.02 16.82
C GLU A 81 0.51 -7.58 15.70
N CYS A 82 -0.60 -6.94 15.38
CA CYS A 82 -1.42 -7.33 14.23
C CYS A 82 -0.61 -7.31 12.92
N GLY A 83 0.25 -6.32 12.75
CA GLY A 83 1.12 -6.20 11.59
C GLY A 83 2.04 -7.39 11.41
N ILE A 84 2.83 -7.73 12.43
CA ILE A 84 3.82 -8.81 12.36
C ILE A 84 3.20 -10.22 12.25
N ASN A 85 1.90 -10.36 12.49
CA ASN A 85 1.15 -11.58 12.19
C ASN A 85 0.85 -11.78 10.69
N ALA A 86 1.30 -10.89 9.82
CA ALA A 86 1.21 -11.09 8.39
C ALA A 86 2.06 -12.28 7.93
N PRO A 87 1.63 -13.02 6.89
CA PRO A 87 2.46 -14.05 6.30
C PRO A 87 3.69 -13.45 5.60
N SER A 88 4.76 -14.24 5.50
CA SER A 88 5.93 -13.89 4.71
C SER A 88 6.52 -15.12 4.03
N GLY A 89 7.21 -14.92 2.91
CA GLY A 89 7.83 -16.00 2.15
C GLY A 89 8.74 -16.85 3.04
N SER A 90 8.44 -18.15 3.21
CA SER A 90 9.15 -19.09 4.09
C SER A 90 9.26 -18.60 5.55
N ASN A 91 8.33 -17.79 6.01
CA ASN A 91 8.32 -17.14 7.33
C ASN A 91 9.61 -16.36 7.65
N ARG A 92 10.23 -15.76 6.62
CA ARG A 92 11.48 -15.00 6.78
C ARG A 92 11.34 -13.69 7.49
N GLN A 93 10.11 -13.12 7.51
CA GLN A 93 9.77 -11.86 8.18
C GLN A 93 10.78 -10.73 7.83
N PRO A 94 10.97 -10.42 6.54
CA PRO A 94 12.02 -9.52 6.06
C PRO A 94 11.62 -8.05 6.25
N TRP A 95 11.13 -7.71 7.42
CA TRP A 95 10.67 -6.37 7.74
C TRP A 95 11.24 -5.88 9.06
N VAL A 96 11.32 -4.57 9.15
CA VAL A 96 11.57 -3.85 10.40
C VAL A 96 10.51 -2.77 10.52
N LEU A 97 9.83 -2.72 11.66
CA LEU A 97 8.87 -1.67 11.99
C LEU A 97 9.52 -0.64 12.91
N ARG A 98 9.16 0.61 12.71
CA ARG A 98 9.47 1.71 13.65
C ARG A 98 8.19 2.48 13.93
N VAL A 99 7.68 2.32 15.13
CA VAL A 99 6.53 3.07 15.65
C VAL A 99 7.07 4.32 16.31
N VAL A 100 6.66 5.49 15.85
CA VAL A 100 7.16 6.77 16.37
C VAL A 100 6.08 7.44 17.20
N GLU A 101 6.30 7.45 18.52
CA GLU A 101 5.47 8.09 19.52
C GLU A 101 6.05 9.42 19.98
N ASN A 102 7.36 9.62 19.79
CA ASN A 102 8.07 10.80 20.24
C ASN A 102 7.66 12.04 19.44
N GLN A 103 6.77 12.85 20.03
CA GLN A 103 6.22 14.06 19.41
C GLN A 103 7.28 15.12 19.14
N GLU A 104 8.30 15.21 20.01
CA GLU A 104 9.40 16.16 19.82
C GLU A 104 10.25 15.80 18.59
N LEU A 105 10.57 14.52 18.44
CA LEU A 105 11.29 14.01 17.26
C LEU A 105 10.51 14.27 15.97
N LEU A 106 9.18 14.05 15.98
CA LEU A 106 8.31 14.34 14.84
C LEU A 106 8.26 15.85 14.55
N ALA A 107 8.22 16.69 15.58
CA ALA A 107 8.25 18.13 15.41
C ALA A 107 9.58 18.61 14.79
N GLN A 108 10.71 18.11 15.28
CA GLN A 108 12.04 18.46 14.76
C GLN A 108 12.18 18.13 13.26
N VAL A 109 11.82 16.92 12.83
CA VAL A 109 11.89 16.55 11.42
C VAL A 109 10.95 17.38 10.56
N ASN A 110 9.79 17.73 11.11
CA ASN A 110 8.81 18.56 10.42
C ASN A 110 9.29 20.01 10.24
N GLU A 111 10.01 20.60 11.20
CA GLU A 111 10.59 21.93 11.06
C GLU A 111 11.64 21.97 9.94
N VAL A 112 12.46 20.93 9.80
CA VAL A 112 13.38 20.81 8.66
C VAL A 112 12.61 20.73 7.34
N PHE A 113 11.52 19.94 7.31
CA PHE A 113 10.68 19.83 6.12
C PHE A 113 10.05 21.18 5.74
N LYS A 114 9.49 21.90 6.70
CA LYS A 114 8.90 23.24 6.51
C LYS A 114 9.90 24.23 5.93
N THR A 115 11.13 24.26 6.49
CA THR A 115 12.19 25.15 6.03
C THR A 115 12.52 24.92 4.56
N ILE A 116 12.61 23.65 4.14
CA ILE A 116 12.99 23.29 2.77
C ILE A 116 11.82 23.52 1.79
N ASN A 117 10.59 23.28 2.23
CA ASN A 117 9.38 23.30 1.38
C ASN A 117 8.51 24.55 1.63
N ALA A 118 9.05 25.61 2.18
CA ALA A 118 8.30 26.80 2.62
C ALA A 118 7.37 27.37 1.53
N LYS A 119 7.83 27.46 0.28
CA LYS A 119 7.02 27.97 -0.86
C LYS A 119 5.83 27.08 -1.18
N GLN A 120 5.97 25.76 -1.04
CA GLN A 120 4.90 24.81 -1.28
C GLN A 120 3.88 24.82 -0.14
N ILE A 121 4.39 24.85 1.09
CA ILE A 121 3.58 24.85 2.32
C ILE A 121 2.75 26.13 2.44
N ALA A 122 3.27 27.28 2.02
CA ALA A 122 2.54 28.55 2.03
C ALA A 122 1.22 28.52 1.22
N ARG A 123 1.06 27.53 0.32
CA ARG A 123 -0.16 27.31 -0.46
C ARG A 123 -1.19 26.42 0.25
N ASP A 124 -0.80 25.72 1.29
CA ASP A 124 -1.63 24.82 2.08
C ASP A 124 -1.87 25.37 3.48
N LYS A 125 -2.98 26.11 3.62
CA LYS A 125 -3.37 26.72 4.90
C LYS A 125 -3.66 25.71 6.01
N GLY A 126 -3.93 24.46 5.65
CA GLY A 126 -4.22 23.37 6.60
C GLY A 126 -3.00 22.56 7.00
N PHE A 127 -1.82 22.89 6.46
CA PHE A 127 -0.60 22.14 6.73
C PHE A 127 -0.13 22.33 8.19
N LYS A 128 -0.07 21.23 8.94
CA LYS A 128 0.52 21.16 10.27
C LYS A 128 1.85 20.39 10.25
N ASN A 129 1.87 19.21 9.62
CA ASN A 129 3.07 18.40 9.49
C ASN A 129 3.10 17.59 8.18
N MET A 130 4.28 17.12 7.79
CA MET A 130 4.51 16.36 6.54
C MET A 130 3.83 14.99 6.51
N PHE A 131 3.35 14.48 7.63
CA PHE A 131 2.68 13.19 7.78
C PHE A 131 1.15 13.31 7.69
N ARG A 132 0.63 14.26 6.89
CA ARG A 132 -0.81 14.54 6.78
C ARG A 132 -1.45 14.96 8.11
N ASN A 133 -0.68 15.63 8.94
CA ASN A 133 -1.09 16.10 10.27
C ASN A 133 -1.36 14.96 11.28
N ALA A 134 -0.95 13.73 10.98
CA ALA A 134 -1.07 12.62 11.91
C ALA A 134 -0.15 12.81 13.12
N PRO A 135 -0.61 12.47 14.33
CA PRO A 135 0.19 12.57 15.55
C PRO A 135 1.22 11.43 15.68
N ASN A 136 0.97 10.29 15.06
CA ASN A 136 1.86 9.14 15.11
C ASN A 136 2.10 8.57 13.72
N ILE A 137 3.24 7.91 13.54
CA ILE A 137 3.59 7.22 12.30
C ILE A 137 4.20 5.86 12.58
N ILE A 138 4.00 4.94 11.64
CA ILE A 138 4.65 3.63 11.61
C ILE A 138 5.41 3.52 10.30
N LEU A 139 6.74 3.35 10.38
CA LEU A 139 7.59 3.12 9.21
C LEU A 139 7.73 1.61 8.98
N ILE A 140 7.61 1.18 7.73
CA ILE A 140 7.79 -0.20 7.32
C ILE A 140 9.01 -0.25 6.40
N CYS A 141 10.02 -0.99 6.82
CA CYS A 141 11.30 -1.09 6.15
C CYS A 141 11.58 -2.55 5.76
N THR A 142 12.26 -2.75 4.63
CA THR A 142 12.73 -4.07 4.16
C THR A 142 14.17 -3.95 3.66
N PRO A 143 14.86 -5.09 3.40
CA PRO A 143 16.20 -5.07 2.84
C PRO A 143 16.30 -4.21 1.56
N ALA A 144 17.33 -3.39 1.45
CA ALA A 144 17.50 -2.44 0.35
C ALA A 144 17.86 -3.12 -0.98
N ASN A 145 18.46 -4.30 -0.93
CA ASN A 145 18.83 -5.13 -2.09
C ASN A 145 17.63 -5.83 -2.77
N GLY A 146 16.42 -5.59 -2.27
CA GLY A 146 15.17 -6.16 -2.77
C GLY A 146 14.70 -7.36 -1.95
N GLY A 147 13.41 -7.67 -2.14
CA GLY A 147 12.70 -8.72 -1.40
C GLY A 147 12.00 -8.18 -0.14
N GLY A 148 10.82 -8.75 0.11
CA GLY A 148 10.00 -8.36 1.26
C GLY A 148 9.00 -7.22 1.00
N GLU A 149 8.97 -6.62 -0.19
CA GLU A 149 8.01 -5.55 -0.50
C GLU A 149 6.56 -6.06 -0.49
N ILE A 150 6.33 -7.28 -0.96
CA ILE A 150 5.01 -7.93 -0.91
C ILE A 150 4.65 -8.22 0.55
N ASP A 151 5.59 -8.79 1.30
CA ASP A 151 5.41 -9.11 2.72
C ASP A 151 5.12 -7.83 3.53
N ALA A 152 5.85 -6.74 3.24
CA ALA A 152 5.62 -5.42 3.82
C ALA A 152 4.21 -4.87 3.50
N GLY A 153 3.72 -5.11 2.27
CA GLY A 153 2.37 -4.75 1.87
C GLY A 153 1.30 -5.47 2.68
N MET A 154 1.45 -6.78 2.88
CA MET A 154 0.55 -7.60 3.71
C MET A 154 0.58 -7.15 5.18
N LEU A 155 1.77 -6.92 5.72
CA LEU A 155 1.97 -6.40 7.09
C LEU A 155 1.26 -5.06 7.29
N GLY A 156 1.46 -4.11 6.38
CA GLY A 156 0.83 -2.81 6.50
C GLY A 156 -0.69 -2.84 6.31
N GLN A 157 -1.22 -3.76 5.49
CA GLN A 157 -2.66 -3.96 5.37
C GLN A 157 -3.26 -4.46 6.69
N ASN A 158 -2.60 -5.41 7.37
CA ASN A 158 -3.03 -5.87 8.71
C ASN A 158 -3.08 -4.70 9.70
N ILE A 159 -2.04 -3.86 9.76
CA ILE A 159 -2.02 -2.65 10.60
C ILE A 159 -3.22 -1.74 10.31
N MET A 160 -3.48 -1.47 9.03
CA MET A 160 -4.54 -0.55 8.63
C MET A 160 -5.95 -1.09 8.92
N LEU A 161 -6.16 -2.40 8.80
CA LEU A 161 -7.42 -3.05 9.17
C LEU A 161 -7.63 -3.09 10.68
N ALA A 162 -6.58 -3.44 11.43
CA ALA A 162 -6.61 -3.39 12.89
C ALA A 162 -6.90 -1.98 13.40
N ALA A 163 -6.30 -0.95 12.81
CA ALA A 163 -6.58 0.44 13.15
C ALA A 163 -8.06 0.79 12.92
N GLN A 164 -8.62 0.38 11.77
CA GLN A 164 -10.04 0.58 11.45
C GLN A 164 -10.96 -0.07 12.49
N SER A 165 -10.62 -1.30 12.95
CA SER A 165 -11.45 -2.04 13.90
C SER A 165 -11.52 -1.41 15.30
N ILE A 166 -10.54 -0.58 15.65
CA ILE A 166 -10.47 0.12 16.95
C ILE A 166 -10.74 1.64 16.84
N GLY A 167 -11.30 2.08 15.70
CA GLY A 167 -11.70 3.48 15.49
C GLY A 167 -10.55 4.44 15.18
N LEU A 168 -9.37 3.93 14.78
CA LEU A 168 -8.25 4.75 14.32
C LEU A 168 -8.26 4.91 12.80
N GLY A 169 -7.85 6.09 12.35
CA GLY A 169 -7.64 6.40 10.94
C GLY A 169 -6.19 6.18 10.52
N THR A 170 -6.00 5.73 9.28
CA THR A 170 -4.66 5.52 8.71
C THR A 170 -4.55 6.06 7.29
N CYS A 171 -3.33 6.42 6.89
CA CYS A 171 -2.99 6.74 5.50
C CYS A 171 -1.60 6.23 5.15
N CYS A 172 -1.49 5.46 4.06
CA CYS A 172 -0.19 5.05 3.51
C CYS A 172 0.47 6.25 2.80
N LEU A 173 1.70 6.59 3.20
CA LEU A 173 2.48 7.73 2.71
C LEU A 173 3.75 7.24 2.00
N GLY A 174 3.77 7.35 0.66
CA GLY A 174 4.98 7.12 -0.13
C GLY A 174 5.76 8.41 -0.41
N GLY A 175 5.06 9.54 -0.56
CA GLY A 175 5.65 10.78 -1.04
C GLY A 175 6.74 11.39 -0.13
N VAL A 176 6.67 11.13 1.17
CA VAL A 176 7.64 11.64 2.15
C VAL A 176 8.85 10.71 2.35
N VAL A 177 8.79 9.48 1.85
CA VAL A 177 9.84 8.47 2.03
C VAL A 177 11.17 8.95 1.50
N ARG A 178 11.19 9.46 0.25
CA ARG A 178 12.42 9.97 -0.36
C ARG A 178 13.07 11.07 0.48
N PHE A 179 12.27 12.00 1.00
CA PHE A 179 12.80 13.06 1.87
C PHE A 179 13.48 12.49 3.10
N ILE A 180 12.83 11.51 3.77
CA ILE A 180 13.38 10.89 4.98
C ILE A 180 14.64 10.08 4.68
N GLN A 181 14.67 9.33 3.57
CA GLN A 181 15.80 8.47 3.24
C GLN A 181 17.05 9.23 2.78
N THR A 182 16.88 10.36 2.08
CA THR A 182 18.00 10.97 1.33
C THR A 182 18.40 12.35 1.79
N ASN A 183 17.63 13.02 2.66
CA ASN A 183 17.96 14.39 3.07
C ASN A 183 19.01 14.39 4.20
N PRO A 184 20.20 14.97 3.98
CA PRO A 184 21.26 14.99 4.99
C PRO A 184 20.89 15.81 6.25
N LYS A 185 19.96 16.76 6.14
CA LYS A 185 19.57 17.60 7.27
C LYS A 185 18.72 16.89 8.33
N ILE A 186 18.31 15.64 8.07
CA ILE A 186 17.51 14.83 8.99
C ILE A 186 18.19 13.51 9.34
N GLU A 187 19.54 13.48 9.30
CA GLU A 187 20.31 12.30 9.73
C GLU A 187 19.93 11.90 11.17
N PHE A 188 19.82 12.88 12.07
CA PHE A 188 19.38 12.66 13.46
C PHE A 188 18.08 11.85 13.56
N PHE A 189 17.15 12.05 12.63
CA PHE A 189 15.90 11.30 12.61
C PHE A 189 16.11 9.84 12.21
N ARG A 190 16.95 9.60 11.19
CA ARG A 190 17.29 8.24 10.76
C ARG A 190 18.06 7.48 11.85
N GLU A 191 18.98 8.14 12.53
CA GLU A 191 19.72 7.59 13.67
C GLU A 191 18.78 7.23 14.81
N ALA A 192 17.87 8.12 15.20
CA ALA A 192 16.86 7.85 16.22
C ALA A 192 15.94 6.69 15.88
N LEU A 193 15.65 6.47 14.59
CA LEU A 193 14.84 5.32 14.14
C LEU A 193 15.60 3.98 14.21
N CYS A 194 16.92 3.97 14.35
CA CYS A 194 17.74 2.75 14.38
C CYS A 194 17.40 1.78 13.24
N ILE A 195 17.17 2.29 12.02
CA ILE A 195 16.92 1.45 10.85
C ILE A 195 18.25 0.82 10.44
N PRO A 196 18.33 -0.52 10.24
CA PRO A 196 19.56 -1.15 9.76
C PRO A 196 20.04 -0.54 8.44
N ILE A 197 21.37 -0.42 8.26
CA ILE A 197 22.00 0.27 7.12
C ILE A 197 21.66 -0.37 5.77
N ASP A 198 21.40 -1.68 5.78
CA ASP A 198 21.01 -2.49 4.63
C ASP A 198 19.50 -2.52 4.39
N TYR A 199 18.72 -1.70 5.12
CA TYR A 199 17.27 -1.58 4.95
C TYR A 199 16.89 -0.23 4.34
N LYS A 200 15.78 -0.24 3.60
CA LYS A 200 15.10 0.95 3.06
C LYS A 200 13.70 1.09 3.63
N ILE A 201 13.22 2.31 3.74
CA ILE A 201 11.82 2.58 4.05
C ILE A 201 11.00 2.33 2.78
N ASN A 202 10.04 1.40 2.83
CA ASN A 202 9.10 1.19 1.71
C ASN A 202 8.00 2.24 1.70
N TYR A 203 7.38 2.45 2.84
CA TYR A 203 6.35 3.46 3.06
C TYR A 203 6.14 3.72 4.54
N ILE A 204 5.35 4.72 4.82
CA ILE A 204 4.98 5.14 6.17
C ILE A 204 3.48 5.08 6.30
N ILE A 205 2.97 4.59 7.42
CA ILE A 205 1.56 4.67 7.78
C ILE A 205 1.39 5.83 8.78
N ALA A 206 0.65 6.86 8.38
CA ALA A 206 0.14 7.87 9.29
C ALA A 206 -0.99 7.27 10.12
N VAL A 207 -1.01 7.49 11.43
CA VAL A 207 -1.97 6.91 12.39
C VAL A 207 -2.46 8.00 13.32
N GLY A 208 -3.77 8.00 13.60
CA GLY A 208 -4.38 8.94 14.53
C GLY A 208 -5.89 8.78 14.62
N TYR A 209 -6.51 9.55 15.48
CA TYR A 209 -7.96 9.63 15.54
C TYR A 209 -8.49 10.44 14.34
N PRO A 210 -9.42 9.88 13.53
CA PRO A 210 -9.90 10.56 12.33
C PRO A 210 -10.69 11.83 12.65
N ASP A 211 -10.43 12.89 11.88
CA ASP A 211 -11.19 14.15 11.89
C ASP A 211 -11.80 14.40 10.50
N GLU A 212 -12.10 13.35 9.78
CA GLU A 212 -12.83 13.36 8.50
C GLU A 212 -13.47 11.99 8.25
N THR A 213 -14.53 12.00 7.43
CA THR A 213 -15.20 10.78 6.95
C THR A 213 -15.24 10.81 5.43
N PRO A 214 -14.16 10.45 4.75
CA PRO A 214 -14.12 10.51 3.29
C PRO A 214 -14.97 9.40 2.66
N GLU A 215 -15.65 9.75 1.57
CA GLU A 215 -16.45 8.81 0.78
C GLU A 215 -15.57 7.72 0.13
N ALA A 216 -16.19 6.58 -0.13
CA ALA A 216 -15.57 5.51 -0.88
C ALA A 216 -15.39 5.93 -2.34
N LYS A 217 -14.16 5.83 -2.84
CA LYS A 217 -13.92 6.00 -4.29
C LYS A 217 -14.36 4.74 -5.02
N PRO A 218 -14.92 4.87 -6.24
CA PRO A 218 -15.32 3.71 -7.04
C PRO A 218 -14.13 2.78 -7.30
N ARG A 219 -14.42 1.50 -7.43
CA ARG A 219 -13.49 0.47 -7.87
C ARG A 219 -13.91 0.04 -9.26
N ASP A 220 -12.96 -0.43 -10.02
CA ASP A 220 -13.15 -0.90 -11.39
C ASP A 220 -13.27 -2.44 -11.38
N PRO A 221 -14.50 -2.99 -11.45
CA PRO A 221 -14.71 -4.43 -11.44
C PRO A 221 -14.24 -5.12 -12.73
N SER A 222 -14.09 -4.39 -13.83
CA SER A 222 -13.62 -4.94 -15.11
C SER A 222 -12.19 -5.49 -15.06
N LYS A 223 -11.45 -5.18 -14.00
CA LYS A 223 -10.10 -5.73 -13.74
C LYS A 223 -10.10 -7.11 -13.08
N VAL A 224 -11.27 -7.67 -12.80
CA VAL A 224 -11.42 -9.01 -12.26
C VAL A 224 -12.04 -9.88 -13.33
N VAL A 225 -11.32 -10.90 -13.74
CA VAL A 225 -11.79 -11.88 -14.74
C VAL A 225 -11.78 -13.26 -14.08
N PHE A 226 -12.87 -13.98 -14.21
CA PHE A 226 -12.97 -15.39 -13.81
C PHE A 226 -12.58 -16.25 -15.02
N ILE A 227 -11.69 -17.18 -14.84
CA ILE A 227 -11.24 -18.11 -15.88
C ILE A 227 -11.85 -19.47 -15.52
N ASP A 228 -12.76 -19.96 -16.34
CA ASP A 228 -13.47 -21.24 -16.21
C ASP A 228 -12.70 -22.38 -16.89
#